data_62f07b9a05e28cb19148759ab8e6ba85
#
_entry.id   62f07b9a05e28cb19148759ab8e6ba85
#
_cell.length_a   1.000
_cell.length_b   1.000
_cell.length_c   1.000
_cell.angle_alpha   90.00
_cell.angle_beta   90.00
_cell.angle_gamma   90.00
#
_symmetry.space_group_name_H-M   'P 1'
#
loop_
_entity.id
_entity.type
_entity.pdbx_description
1 polymer ?
#
loop_
_entity_poly.entity_id
_entity_poly.type
_entity_poly.pdbx_seq_one_letter_code
_entity_poly.pdbx_strand_id
1 'polypeptide(L)'
;MLPIVQDAVSRDRKLTIVYWWAGRERVERTVDPLGLVAKGSTWYLVARTPAGFRTYRVSRIEGARLLDKPSERPADFDLAVY
;
A
#
# COMPACT_ATOMS: atom_id res chain seq x y z
N MET A 1 -8.12 -7.46 -5.38
CA MET A 1 -7.64 -6.29 -4.63
C MET A 1 -6.59 -5.47 -5.36
N LEU A 2 -5.85 -6.09 -6.26
CA LEU A 2 -4.83 -5.39 -7.03
C LEU A 2 -5.35 -4.15 -7.80
N PRO A 3 -6.50 -4.20 -8.47
CA PRO A 3 -6.97 -3.04 -9.23
C PRO A 3 -7.16 -1.78 -8.41
N ILE A 4 -7.72 -1.87 -7.20
CA ILE A 4 -7.94 -0.68 -6.38
C ILE A 4 -6.63 -0.15 -5.83
N VAL A 5 -5.68 -1.04 -5.53
CA VAL A 5 -4.35 -0.64 -5.07
C VAL A 5 -3.58 0.06 -6.19
N GLN A 6 -3.66 -0.47 -7.41
CA GLN A 6 -3.06 0.17 -8.59
C GLN A 6 -3.65 1.57 -8.81
N ASP A 7 -4.96 1.69 -8.65
CA ASP A 7 -5.65 2.95 -8.83
C ASP A 7 -5.17 4.00 -7.80
N ALA A 8 -5.03 3.58 -6.56
CA ALA A 8 -4.54 4.45 -5.51
C ALA A 8 -3.11 4.95 -5.78
N VAL A 9 -2.23 4.07 -6.23
CA VAL A 9 -0.86 4.44 -6.60
C VAL A 9 -0.87 5.40 -7.78
N SER A 10 -1.63 5.08 -8.81
CA SER A 10 -1.67 5.84 -10.05
C SER A 10 -2.24 7.25 -9.85
N ARG A 11 -3.22 7.38 -8.96
CA ARG A 11 -3.86 8.67 -8.68
C ARG A 11 -3.25 9.43 -7.51
N ASP A 12 -2.24 8.87 -6.88
CA ASP A 12 -1.61 9.47 -5.69
C ASP A 12 -2.63 9.80 -4.62
N ARG A 13 -3.46 8.81 -4.27
CA ARG A 13 -4.48 8.96 -3.24
C ARG A 13 -4.22 8.06 -2.07
N LYS A 14 -4.59 8.53 -0.88
CA LYS A 14 -4.53 7.71 0.33
C LYS A 14 -5.47 6.51 0.19
N LEU A 15 -5.09 5.44 0.83
CA LEU A 15 -5.79 4.16 0.76
C LEU A 15 -5.97 3.62 2.17
N THR A 16 -7.19 3.21 2.50
CA THR A 16 -7.44 2.46 3.73
C THR A 16 -7.48 0.98 3.37
N ILE A 17 -6.65 0.19 4.03
CA ILE A 17 -6.60 -1.25 3.78
C ILE A 17 -6.94 -2.01 5.06
N VAL A 18 -7.56 -3.18 4.88
CA VAL A 18 -7.74 -4.17 5.94
C VAL A 18 -6.76 -5.29 5.63
N TYR A 19 -5.83 -5.52 6.51
CA TYR A 19 -4.70 -6.39 6.26
C TYR A 19 -4.57 -7.50 7.29
N TRP A 20 -4.17 -8.69 6.81
CA TRP A 20 -3.92 -9.84 7.68
C TRP A 20 -2.45 -9.94 8.01
N TRP A 21 -2.11 -9.76 9.29
CA TRP A 21 -0.76 -9.95 9.79
C TRP A 21 -0.54 -11.41 10.15
N ALA A 22 0.48 -12.01 9.56
CA ALA A 22 0.97 -13.33 9.97
C ALA A 22 -0.15 -14.33 10.30
N GLY A 23 -1.28 -14.23 9.60
CA GLY A 23 -2.39 -15.15 9.75
C GLY A 23 -3.18 -15.05 11.04
N ARG A 24 -2.95 -14.03 11.85
CA ARG A 24 -3.57 -13.95 13.16
C ARG A 24 -4.50 -12.78 13.35
N GLU A 25 -4.14 -11.65 12.80
CA GLU A 25 -4.76 -10.39 13.17
C GLU A 25 -5.14 -9.59 11.95
N ARG A 26 -6.37 -9.09 11.95
CA ARG A 26 -6.83 -8.15 10.94
C ARG A 26 -6.65 -6.76 11.49
N VAL A 27 -5.98 -5.91 10.74
CA VAL A 27 -5.79 -4.52 11.12
C VAL A 27 -6.22 -3.62 9.98
N GLU A 28 -6.80 -2.49 10.34
CA GLU A 28 -7.16 -1.45 9.38
C GLU A 28 -6.10 -0.36 9.46
N ARG A 29 -5.59 0.04 8.30
CA ARG A 29 -4.56 1.08 8.21
C ARG A 29 -4.86 2.01 7.05
N THR A 30 -4.65 3.30 7.29
CA THR A 30 -4.66 4.29 6.22
C THR A 30 -3.23 4.61 5.86
N VAL A 31 -2.89 4.44 4.60
CA VAL A 31 -1.52 4.55 4.12
C VAL A 31 -1.43 5.46 2.91
N ASP A 32 -0.22 5.95 2.66
CA ASP A 32 0.12 6.68 1.44
C ASP A 32 0.77 5.67 0.48
N PRO A 33 0.04 5.19 -0.54
CA PRO A 33 0.59 4.21 -1.46
C PRO A 33 1.64 4.84 -2.35
N LEU A 34 2.83 4.26 -2.40
CA LEU A 34 3.96 4.80 -3.14
C LEU A 34 4.25 4.03 -4.42
N GLY A 35 3.99 2.73 -4.42
CA GLY A 35 4.24 1.95 -5.61
C GLY A 35 3.91 0.48 -5.41
N LEU A 36 3.92 -0.26 -6.51
CA LEU A 36 3.74 -1.70 -6.52
C LEU A 36 5.01 -2.35 -7.04
N VAL A 37 5.43 -3.41 -6.37
CA VAL A 37 6.61 -4.17 -6.75
C VAL A 37 6.23 -5.63 -6.88
N ALA A 38 6.66 -6.24 -7.97
CA ALA A 38 6.48 -7.68 -8.17
C ALA A 38 7.81 -8.39 -7.90
N LYS A 39 7.76 -9.44 -7.09
CA LYS A 39 8.91 -10.32 -6.85
C LYS A 39 8.43 -11.74 -7.07
N GLY A 40 8.94 -12.38 -8.12
CA GLY A 40 8.41 -13.65 -8.55
C GLY A 40 6.95 -13.49 -8.93
N SER A 41 6.07 -14.29 -8.35
CA SER A 41 4.63 -14.21 -8.61
C SER A 41 3.88 -13.40 -7.54
N THR A 42 4.60 -12.73 -6.66
CA THR A 42 3.99 -12.00 -5.53
C THR A 42 4.06 -10.51 -5.74
N TRP A 43 2.92 -9.85 -5.56
CA TRP A 43 2.84 -8.39 -5.61
C TRP A 43 2.89 -7.79 -4.21
N TYR A 44 3.65 -6.71 -4.07
CA TYR A 44 3.78 -5.96 -2.83
C TYR A 44 3.41 -4.50 -3.05
N LEU A 45 2.67 -3.96 -2.10
CA LEU A 45 2.41 -2.53 -2.02
C LEU A 45 3.46 -1.90 -1.12
N VAL A 46 4.20 -0.94 -1.63
CA VAL A 46 5.10 -0.12 -0.83
C VAL A 46 4.34 1.13 -0.44
N ALA A 47 4.26 1.40 0.86
CA ALA A 47 3.46 2.50 1.37
C ALA A 47 4.15 3.20 2.54
N ARG A 48 3.78 4.46 2.75
CA ARG A 48 4.20 5.21 3.91
C ARG A 48 3.06 5.22 4.92
N THR A 49 3.43 5.00 6.18
CA THR A 49 2.49 5.04 7.31
C THR A 49 3.04 5.97 8.38
N PRO A 50 2.25 6.32 9.41
CA PRO A 50 2.79 7.08 10.53
C PRO A 50 3.99 6.42 11.21
N ALA A 51 4.11 5.10 11.10
CA ALA A 51 5.24 4.35 11.65
C ALA A 51 6.42 4.24 10.69
N GLY A 52 6.35 4.84 9.50
CA GLY A 52 7.39 4.80 8.48
C GLY A 52 6.98 3.98 7.26
N PHE A 53 7.96 3.61 6.46
CA PHE A 53 7.70 2.82 5.26
C PHE A 53 7.35 1.39 5.63
N ARG A 54 6.36 0.85 4.89
CA ARG A 54 5.91 -0.53 5.08
C ARG A 54 5.67 -1.18 3.73
N THR A 55 5.85 -2.49 3.69
CA THR A 55 5.56 -3.29 2.51
C THR A 55 4.45 -4.26 2.86
N TYR A 56 3.40 -4.25 2.05
CA TYR A 56 2.24 -5.09 2.26
C TYR A 56 2.09 -6.07 1.11
N ARG A 57 1.94 -7.35 1.41
CA ARG A 57 1.64 -8.34 0.39
C ARG A 57 0.19 -8.15 -0.07
N VAL A 58 0.00 -7.89 -1.36
CA VAL A 58 -1.34 -7.58 -1.89
C VAL A 58 -2.34 -8.70 -1.62
N SER A 59 -1.89 -9.96 -1.67
CA SER A 59 -2.76 -11.10 -1.43
C SER A 59 -3.32 -11.17 0.00
N ARG A 60 -2.73 -10.42 0.93
CA ARG A 60 -3.21 -10.37 2.32
C ARG A 60 -4.08 -9.15 2.58
N ILE A 61 -4.32 -8.32 1.59
CA ILE A 61 -5.23 -7.20 1.70
C ILE A 61 -6.63 -7.73 1.48
N GLU A 62 -7.43 -7.75 2.55
CA GLU A 62 -8.80 -8.27 2.51
C GLU A 62 -9.78 -7.24 1.96
N GLY A 63 -9.55 -5.97 2.27
CA GLY A 63 -10.38 -4.89 1.80
C GLY A 63 -9.56 -3.65 1.57
N ALA A 64 -10.02 -2.80 0.66
CA ALA A 64 -9.34 -1.55 0.37
C ALA A 64 -10.35 -0.49 -0.03
N ARG A 65 -10.13 0.74 0.42
CA ARG A 65 -10.99 1.87 0.08
C ARG A 65 -10.12 3.06 -0.32
N LEU A 66 -10.35 3.54 -1.52
CA LEU A 66 -9.68 4.73 -2.02
C LEU A 66 -10.26 5.97 -1.32
N LEU A 67 -9.41 6.78 -0.75
CA LEU A 67 -9.83 8.01 -0.09
C LEU A 67 -9.74 9.20 -1.04
N ASP A 68 -10.54 10.21 -0.78
CA ASP A 68 -10.51 11.44 -1.56
C ASP A 68 -9.52 12.43 -0.92
N LYS A 69 -8.31 11.94 -0.65
CA LYS A 69 -7.23 12.72 -0.07
C LYS A 69 -5.94 12.38 -0.80
N PRO A 70 -5.10 13.39 -1.11
CA PRO A 70 -3.84 13.11 -1.78
C PRO A 70 -2.90 12.34 -0.88
N SER A 71 -2.17 11.43 -1.47
CA SER A 71 -1.10 10.72 -0.79
C SER A 71 0.10 11.65 -0.66
N GLU A 72 0.87 11.48 0.42
CA GLU A 72 2.11 12.22 0.62
C GLU A 72 3.28 11.36 0.20
N ARG A 73 3.96 11.77 -0.87
CA ARG A 73 5.13 11.07 -1.36
C ARG A 73 6.37 11.84 -0.94
N PRO A 74 7.28 11.23 -0.17
CA PRO A 74 8.52 11.91 0.21
C PRO A 74 9.32 12.31 -1.03
N ALA A 75 9.90 13.50 -1.00
CA ALA A 75 10.61 14.04 -2.16
C ALA A 75 11.83 13.19 -2.54
N ASP A 76 12.44 12.54 -1.57
CA ASP A 76 13.63 11.71 -1.76
C ASP A 76 13.32 10.23 -1.96
N PHE A 77 12.06 9.87 -2.06
CA PHE A 77 11.66 8.47 -2.24
C PHE A 77 11.94 8.01 -3.67
N ASP A 78 12.60 6.86 -3.78
CA ASP A 78 12.86 6.23 -5.07
C ASP A 78 12.51 4.76 -4.95
N LEU A 79 11.44 4.34 -5.63
CA LEU A 79 10.96 2.96 -5.59
C LEU A 79 12.00 1.97 -6.10
N ALA A 80 12.82 2.37 -7.06
CA ALA A 80 13.83 1.48 -7.62
C ALA A 80 14.93 1.12 -6.62
N VAL A 81 15.13 1.97 -5.61
CA VAL A 81 16.16 1.74 -4.57
C VAL A 81 15.56 1.01 -3.38
N TYR A 82 14.27 1.08 -3.21
CA TYR A 82 13.60 0.46 -2.08
C TYR A 82 13.64 -1.06 -2.18
#